data_86829a562c236cdcbb0af1d47292dabe
#
_entry.id   86829a562c236cdcbb0af1d47292dabe
#
_cell.length_a   1.000
_cell.length_b   1.000
_cell.length_c   1.000
_cell.angle_alpha   90.00
_cell.angle_beta   90.00
_cell.angle_gamma   90.00
#
_symmetry.space_group_name_H-M   'P 1'
#
loop_
_entity.id
_entity.type
_entity.pdbx_description
1 polymer ?
#
loop_
_entity_poly.entity_id
_entity_poly.type
_entity_poly.pdbx_seq_one_letter_code
_entity_poly.pdbx_strand_id
1 'polypeptide(L)'
;MKQVLLASLWIIVTACCIGNAQPSTQVPPHSTAKIRIALIGDSTQTTVAGYGLGFCANLTEDVVCINDAKGGASTKTYYQDGYWEKALTDKPDYMLIQFGHNDQESKEHLARQTNLLTEYPVNLKRYVEEARGHGITPILVTPLSRRNYEADGRIHSDLLAHSDAMKKVATEEHTPLIDLQSDSIAYLDKITEAQAQALGLTKKDEQGITVPDKTHLNPAGSYIFGRIVAEDMAKAVPALAPYVKKSPAALPAEGARSVAILHGAPVRIVLSGDSTVNNGGGWGPAFCALLTPNVECVNLARNGRSSKSYYDEGLWQNALAQHADYILIQFGHNDMPGKGPLRETDPETTYAANMRRYIVQARAAGARSVIVTSLSRRTYKDGKLVLDLSAYANAAKRVAIEEDVPLIDLNASSVKLLETMTQEQADQFDAAAHPDAAGNIGPDRTHLNTAGAAVFGRMVADGLSKVCVELAPDIKGEPQSK
;
A
#
# COMPACT_ATOMS: atom_id res chain seq x y z
N MET A 1 80.84 63.63 -3.90
CA MET A 1 79.80 63.27 -4.87
C MET A 1 79.30 61.90 -4.56
N LYS A 2 78.16 61.74 -3.97
CA LYS A 2 77.13 60.74 -3.99
C LYS A 2 76.18 61.00 -2.85
N GLN A 3 75.01 61.47 -3.23
CA GLN A 3 73.89 61.71 -2.30
C GLN A 3 73.33 60.37 -1.84
N VAL A 4 73.08 60.26 -0.51
CA VAL A 4 72.36 59.17 0.07
C VAL A 4 70.99 59.73 0.49
N LEU A 5 69.92 59.26 -0.15
CA LEU A 5 68.54 59.57 0.21
C LEU A 5 68.17 58.66 1.40
N LEU A 6 67.73 59.29 2.51
CA LEU A 6 67.09 58.67 3.63
C LEU A 6 65.57 58.57 3.34
N ALA A 7 65.04 57.36 3.24
CA ALA A 7 63.61 57.09 3.15
C ALA A 7 63.04 56.89 4.57
N SER A 8 62.14 57.76 4.98
CA SER A 8 61.45 57.69 6.27
C SER A 8 60.26 56.69 6.18
N LEU A 9 60.31 55.63 6.99
CA LEU A 9 59.26 54.60 7.07
C LEU A 9 58.22 55.08 8.07
N TRP A 10 57.00 55.38 7.61
CA TRP A 10 55.83 55.60 8.44
C TRP A 10 55.16 54.33 8.76
N ILE A 11 55.14 53.93 10.05
CA ILE A 11 54.37 52.78 10.54
C ILE A 11 52.96 53.28 10.86
N ILE A 12 51.99 52.82 10.04
CA ILE A 12 50.56 53.00 10.32
C ILE A 12 50.13 51.86 11.24
N VAL A 13 49.84 52.19 12.52
CA VAL A 13 49.19 51.24 13.44
C VAL A 13 47.70 51.26 13.16
N THR A 14 47.19 50.23 12.49
CA THR A 14 45.74 50.00 12.34
C THR A 14 45.22 49.33 13.61
N ALA A 15 44.44 50.05 14.41
CA ALA A 15 43.70 49.52 15.54
C ALA A 15 42.63 48.55 15.01
N CYS A 16 42.79 47.25 15.29
CA CYS A 16 41.78 46.22 14.99
C CYS A 16 40.70 46.29 16.08
N CYS A 17 39.54 46.91 15.76
CA CYS A 17 38.34 46.79 16.62
C CYS A 17 37.84 45.35 16.55
N ILE A 18 38.07 44.59 17.63
CA ILE A 18 37.44 43.29 17.84
C ILE A 18 35.98 43.57 18.21
N GLY A 19 35.10 43.57 17.19
CA GLY A 19 33.67 43.55 17.39
C GLY A 19 33.24 42.16 17.87
N ASN A 20 32.71 42.09 19.10
CA ASN A 20 32.02 40.90 19.58
C ASN A 20 30.80 40.66 18.70
N ALA A 21 30.91 39.73 17.73
CA ALA A 21 29.77 39.19 17.01
C ALA A 21 29.02 38.26 17.97
N GLN A 22 27.90 38.71 18.51
CA GLN A 22 26.91 37.82 19.11
C GLN A 22 26.41 36.88 18.02
N PRO A 23 26.28 35.57 18.29
CA PRO A 23 25.66 34.67 17.35
C PRO A 23 24.20 35.09 17.17
N SER A 24 23.86 35.52 15.98
CA SER A 24 22.47 35.77 15.60
C SER A 24 21.71 34.47 15.62
N THR A 25 20.83 34.26 16.57
CA THR A 25 19.80 33.23 16.58
C THR A 25 18.70 33.59 15.57
N GLN A 26 19.06 33.77 14.32
CA GLN A 26 18.06 33.79 13.26
C GLN A 26 17.82 32.30 12.90
N VAL A 27 16.71 31.79 13.39
CA VAL A 27 16.08 30.56 12.83
C VAL A 27 15.88 30.87 11.35
N PRO A 28 16.44 30.03 10.44
CA PRO A 28 16.20 30.25 9.02
C PRO A 28 14.69 30.20 8.76
N PRO A 29 14.15 31.01 7.83
CA PRO A 29 12.73 30.98 7.49
C PRO A 29 12.38 29.53 7.10
N HIS A 30 11.29 28.99 7.65
CA HIS A 30 10.78 27.67 7.34
C HIS A 30 10.75 27.52 5.82
N SER A 31 11.55 26.60 5.30
CA SER A 31 11.43 26.12 3.92
C SER A 31 9.98 25.67 3.74
N THR A 32 9.30 26.15 2.71
CA THR A 32 7.96 25.71 2.33
C THR A 32 7.97 24.28 1.77
N ALA A 33 9.13 23.64 1.65
CA ALA A 33 9.30 22.26 1.22
C ALA A 33 9.00 21.32 2.40
N LYS A 34 8.07 20.40 2.19
CA LYS A 34 7.74 19.37 3.17
C LYS A 34 8.89 18.37 3.30
N ILE A 35 9.15 17.91 4.53
CA ILE A 35 10.05 16.76 4.78
C ILE A 35 9.42 15.48 4.20
N ARG A 36 10.25 14.66 3.60
CA ARG A 36 9.86 13.38 2.99
C ARG A 36 10.40 12.23 3.83
N ILE A 37 9.50 11.41 4.39
CA ILE A 37 9.86 10.23 5.20
C ILE A 37 9.31 8.99 4.52
N ALA A 38 10.19 8.03 4.18
CA ALA A 38 9.80 6.77 3.57
C ALA A 38 9.89 5.60 4.56
N LEU A 39 8.93 4.70 4.49
CA LEU A 39 8.90 3.42 5.18
C LEU A 39 9.37 2.33 4.23
N ILE A 40 10.43 1.63 4.61
CA ILE A 40 11.11 0.60 3.83
C ILE A 40 11.12 -0.68 4.64
N GLY A 41 10.41 -1.72 4.20
CA GLY A 41 10.35 -2.93 5.00
C GLY A 41 9.42 -4.01 4.48
N ASP A 42 8.99 -4.87 5.39
CA ASP A 42 8.11 -6.01 5.12
C ASP A 42 6.62 -5.69 5.36
N SER A 43 5.77 -6.75 5.43
CA SER A 43 4.32 -6.60 5.63
C SER A 43 3.93 -5.87 6.91
N THR A 44 4.75 -5.96 7.97
CA THR A 44 4.45 -5.35 9.27
C THR A 44 4.67 -3.84 9.30
N GLN A 45 5.23 -3.28 8.22
CA GLN A 45 5.39 -1.84 8.01
C GLN A 45 4.43 -1.27 6.94
N THR A 46 3.70 -2.12 6.20
CA THR A 46 2.73 -1.65 5.20
C THR A 46 1.57 -0.88 5.83
N THR A 47 0.82 -0.15 4.99
CA THR A 47 -0.41 0.55 5.41
C THR A 47 -1.60 -0.39 5.61
N VAL A 48 -1.60 -1.58 5.00
CA VAL A 48 -2.72 -2.53 5.04
C VAL A 48 -2.62 -3.59 6.12
N ALA A 49 -1.39 -3.98 6.51
CA ALA A 49 -1.16 -5.10 7.42
C ALA A 49 -0.11 -4.79 8.50
N GLY A 50 0.42 -3.57 8.51
CA GLY A 50 1.46 -3.10 9.40
C GLY A 50 1.12 -1.80 10.11
N TYR A 51 2.10 -1.23 10.77
CA TYR A 51 1.95 0.02 11.51
C TYR A 51 2.03 1.27 10.61
N GLY A 52 2.34 1.14 9.32
CA GLY A 52 2.60 2.27 8.43
C GLY A 52 1.45 3.27 8.33
N LEU A 53 0.19 2.80 8.32
CA LEU A 53 -0.98 3.66 8.33
C LEU A 53 -1.00 4.57 9.57
N GLY A 54 -0.88 3.98 10.75
CA GLY A 54 -0.88 4.71 12.01
C GLY A 54 0.36 5.59 12.19
N PHE A 55 1.51 5.19 11.68
CA PHE A 55 2.72 6.02 11.68
C PHE A 55 2.48 7.31 10.89
N CYS A 56 2.07 7.20 9.62
CA CYS A 56 1.79 8.36 8.78
C CYS A 56 0.69 9.27 9.39
N ALA A 57 -0.34 8.68 10.00
CA ALA A 57 -1.41 9.42 10.65
C ALA A 57 -0.92 10.26 11.85
N ASN A 58 0.17 9.86 12.50
CA ASN A 58 0.75 10.56 13.64
C ASN A 58 1.77 11.64 13.25
N LEU A 59 2.06 11.82 11.96
CA LEU A 59 2.91 12.91 11.48
C LEU A 59 2.10 14.17 11.19
N THR A 60 2.76 15.33 11.25
CA THR A 60 2.14 16.62 10.92
C THR A 60 1.98 16.78 9.41
N GLU A 61 1.23 17.81 8.98
CA GLU A 61 1.00 18.13 7.57
C GLU A 61 2.27 18.58 6.83
N ASP A 62 3.33 18.91 7.56
CA ASP A 62 4.63 19.29 6.99
C ASP A 62 5.47 18.08 6.54
N VAL A 63 4.94 16.86 6.66
CA VAL A 63 5.59 15.63 6.24
C VAL A 63 4.86 15.01 5.03
N VAL A 64 5.64 14.62 4.04
CA VAL A 64 5.21 13.67 3.01
C VAL A 64 5.61 12.27 3.49
N CYS A 65 4.63 11.48 3.92
CA CYS A 65 4.85 10.10 4.34
C CYS A 65 4.71 9.16 3.14
N ILE A 66 5.78 8.45 2.81
CA ILE A 66 5.84 7.52 1.68
C ILE A 66 5.88 6.10 2.26
N ASN A 67 5.06 5.18 1.79
CA ASN A 67 5.12 3.79 2.22
C ASN A 67 5.51 2.89 1.06
N ASP A 68 6.77 2.51 1.02
CA ASP A 68 7.35 1.57 0.05
C ASP A 68 7.55 0.17 0.66
N ALA A 69 7.05 -0.07 1.88
CA ALA A 69 7.12 -1.40 2.48
C ALA A 69 6.39 -2.44 1.62
N LYS A 70 6.96 -3.64 1.55
CA LYS A 70 6.46 -4.72 0.70
C LYS A 70 6.15 -5.98 1.51
N GLY A 71 4.90 -6.42 1.47
CA GLY A 71 4.50 -7.68 2.07
C GLY A 71 5.33 -8.85 1.57
N GLY A 72 5.78 -9.69 2.49
CA GLY A 72 6.58 -10.86 2.20
C GLY A 72 8.04 -10.61 1.84
N ALA A 73 8.51 -9.37 1.78
CA ALA A 73 9.90 -9.08 1.47
C ALA A 73 10.83 -9.30 2.68
N SER A 74 12.01 -9.84 2.42
CA SER A 74 13.14 -9.88 3.33
C SER A 74 14.19 -8.84 2.94
N THR A 75 15.25 -8.66 3.75
CA THR A 75 16.39 -7.82 3.36
C THR A 75 16.97 -8.20 2.00
N LYS A 76 16.91 -9.48 1.64
CA LYS A 76 17.40 -10.01 0.38
C LYS A 76 16.45 -9.73 -0.78
N THR A 77 15.18 -10.14 -0.65
CA THR A 77 14.22 -10.06 -1.76
C THR A 77 13.78 -8.63 -2.06
N TYR A 78 13.69 -7.76 -1.06
CA TYR A 78 13.39 -6.35 -1.28
C TYR A 78 14.42 -5.66 -2.20
N TYR A 79 15.69 -6.04 -2.05
CA TYR A 79 16.77 -5.56 -2.91
C TYR A 79 16.72 -6.22 -4.30
N GLN A 80 16.64 -7.56 -4.35
CA GLN A 80 16.71 -8.32 -5.60
C GLN A 80 15.55 -8.04 -6.55
N ASP A 81 14.36 -7.75 -5.99
CA ASP A 81 13.14 -7.50 -6.77
C ASP A 81 13.00 -6.01 -7.21
N GLY A 82 14.03 -5.19 -6.97
CA GLY A 82 14.09 -3.79 -7.42
C GLY A 82 13.30 -2.79 -6.58
N TYR A 83 12.71 -3.19 -5.44
CA TYR A 83 11.96 -2.28 -4.57
C TYR A 83 12.86 -1.21 -3.94
N TRP A 84 14.13 -1.57 -3.65
CA TRP A 84 15.11 -0.64 -3.11
C TRP A 84 15.45 0.49 -4.09
N GLU A 85 15.75 0.15 -5.35
CA GLU A 85 16.04 1.14 -6.39
C GLU A 85 14.87 2.10 -6.57
N LYS A 86 13.64 1.56 -6.58
CA LYS A 86 12.44 2.40 -6.64
C LYS A 86 12.38 3.36 -5.46
N ALA A 87 12.54 2.89 -4.24
CA ALA A 87 12.48 3.72 -3.05
C ALA A 87 13.53 4.86 -3.05
N LEU A 88 14.72 4.63 -3.60
CA LEU A 88 15.73 5.67 -3.80
C LEU A 88 15.27 6.74 -4.79
N THR A 89 14.49 6.37 -5.83
CA THR A 89 13.96 7.35 -6.80
C THR A 89 12.92 8.30 -6.20
N ASP A 90 12.27 7.93 -5.11
CA ASP A 90 11.33 8.78 -4.39
C ASP A 90 12.00 9.91 -3.62
N LYS A 91 13.34 9.88 -3.51
CA LYS A 91 14.19 10.92 -2.88
C LYS A 91 13.66 11.38 -1.52
N PRO A 92 13.44 10.48 -0.56
CA PRO A 92 13.07 10.88 0.78
C PRO A 92 14.26 11.53 1.50
N ASP A 93 13.97 12.37 2.51
CA ASP A 93 15.01 12.90 3.40
C ASP A 93 15.43 11.87 4.44
N TYR A 94 14.46 11.03 4.86
CA TYR A 94 14.65 9.98 5.85
C TYR A 94 14.02 8.66 5.40
N MET A 95 14.66 7.54 5.71
CA MET A 95 14.12 6.20 5.50
C MET A 95 14.09 5.41 6.81
N LEU A 96 12.91 4.94 7.22
CA LEU A 96 12.75 3.98 8.30
C LEU A 96 12.83 2.57 7.70
N ILE A 97 13.88 1.83 8.03
CA ILE A 97 14.20 0.53 7.41
C ILE A 97 13.94 -0.58 8.42
N GLN A 98 12.95 -1.44 8.15
CA GLN A 98 12.55 -2.55 9.01
C GLN A 98 12.43 -3.86 8.25
N PHE A 99 13.17 -4.87 8.67
CA PHE A 99 13.09 -6.25 8.17
C PHE A 99 13.33 -7.24 9.32
N GLY A 100 13.06 -8.53 9.06
CA GLY A 100 13.32 -9.61 10.00
C GLY A 100 12.34 -10.76 9.90
N HIS A 101 11.03 -10.47 9.74
CA HIS A 101 9.98 -11.50 9.72
C HIS A 101 10.13 -12.52 8.58
N ASN A 102 10.59 -12.06 7.42
CA ASN A 102 10.78 -12.90 6.24
C ASN A 102 12.24 -13.32 6.04
N ASP A 103 13.15 -12.79 6.84
CA ASP A 103 14.56 -13.18 6.90
C ASP A 103 14.78 -14.47 7.70
N GLN A 104 13.82 -14.83 8.57
CA GLN A 104 13.86 -16.05 9.36
C GLN A 104 13.92 -17.29 8.48
N GLU A 105 14.56 -18.34 8.98
CA GLU A 105 14.56 -19.64 8.34
C GLU A 105 13.15 -20.20 8.21
N SER A 106 12.78 -20.61 7.00
CA SER A 106 11.46 -21.15 6.68
C SER A 106 11.58 -22.25 5.64
N LYS A 107 10.98 -23.40 5.90
CA LYS A 107 10.92 -24.49 4.93
C LYS A 107 10.02 -24.16 3.73
N GLU A 108 9.05 -23.26 3.92
CA GLU A 108 8.06 -22.90 2.91
C GLU A 108 8.55 -21.74 2.02
N HIS A 109 9.50 -20.92 2.50
CA HIS A 109 9.91 -19.68 1.85
C HIS A 109 11.43 -19.54 1.74
N LEU A 110 12.11 -20.55 1.23
CA LEU A 110 13.57 -20.61 1.09
C LEU A 110 14.18 -19.40 0.35
N ALA A 111 13.46 -18.83 -0.60
CA ALA A 111 13.95 -17.68 -1.36
C ALA A 111 14.07 -16.39 -0.54
N ARG A 112 13.29 -16.25 0.54
CA ARG A 112 13.26 -15.05 1.39
C ARG A 112 14.28 -15.08 2.51
N GLN A 113 14.54 -16.25 3.06
CA GLN A 113 15.39 -16.40 4.22
C GLN A 113 16.80 -15.90 3.98
N THR A 114 17.41 -15.37 5.03
CA THR A 114 18.80 -14.94 5.07
C THR A 114 19.51 -15.59 6.24
N ASN A 115 20.81 -15.82 6.12
CA ASN A 115 21.58 -16.25 7.27
C ASN A 115 21.72 -15.10 8.26
N LEU A 116 21.24 -15.33 9.49
CA LEU A 116 21.19 -14.32 10.56
C LEU A 116 22.57 -13.71 10.91
N LEU A 117 23.66 -14.49 10.80
CA LEU A 117 25.00 -14.06 11.21
C LEU A 117 25.80 -13.44 10.07
N THR A 118 25.45 -13.72 8.82
CA THR A 118 26.22 -13.29 7.64
C THR A 118 25.43 -12.43 6.69
N GLU A 119 24.33 -12.93 6.11
CA GLU A 119 23.60 -12.23 5.05
C GLU A 119 22.75 -11.07 5.60
N TYR A 120 21.99 -11.30 6.68
CA TYR A 120 21.09 -10.30 7.25
C TYR A 120 21.82 -9.01 7.64
N PRO A 121 22.91 -9.04 8.44
CA PRO A 121 23.64 -7.82 8.80
C PRO A 121 24.33 -7.17 7.61
N VAL A 122 24.84 -7.94 6.66
CA VAL A 122 25.45 -7.39 5.42
C VAL A 122 24.43 -6.65 4.58
N ASN A 123 23.22 -7.20 4.44
CA ASN A 123 22.15 -6.53 3.71
C ASN A 123 21.73 -5.22 4.40
N LEU A 124 21.57 -5.22 5.73
CA LEU A 124 21.26 -4.01 6.49
C LEU A 124 22.32 -2.92 6.32
N LYS A 125 23.61 -3.28 6.40
CA LYS A 125 24.71 -2.32 6.16
C LYS A 125 24.63 -1.72 4.77
N ARG A 126 24.37 -2.54 3.75
CA ARG A 126 24.19 -2.08 2.38
C ARG A 126 23.08 -1.03 2.27
N TYR A 127 21.92 -1.27 2.87
CA TYR A 127 20.82 -0.28 2.88
C TYR A 127 21.25 1.04 3.52
N VAL A 128 21.97 0.98 4.64
CA VAL A 128 22.47 2.16 5.34
C VAL A 128 23.46 2.94 4.48
N GLU A 129 24.44 2.26 3.90
CA GLU A 129 25.49 2.87 3.07
C GLU A 129 24.91 3.50 1.81
N GLU A 130 24.07 2.77 1.09
CA GLU A 130 23.46 3.26 -0.16
C GLU A 130 22.49 4.41 0.08
N ALA A 131 21.66 4.38 1.15
CA ALA A 131 20.82 5.52 1.52
C ALA A 131 21.66 6.78 1.74
N ARG A 132 22.75 6.67 2.52
CA ARG A 132 23.69 7.78 2.75
C ARG A 132 24.35 8.26 1.46
N GLY A 133 24.73 7.34 0.58
CA GLY A 133 25.28 7.66 -0.73
C GLY A 133 24.34 8.50 -1.62
N HIS A 134 23.04 8.42 -1.37
CA HIS A 134 22.00 9.22 -2.02
C HIS A 134 21.58 10.47 -1.21
N GLY A 135 22.30 10.79 -0.13
CA GLY A 135 21.96 11.93 0.73
C GLY A 135 20.76 11.72 1.64
N ILE A 136 20.30 10.48 1.80
CA ILE A 136 19.15 10.10 2.62
C ILE A 136 19.65 9.68 4.01
N THR A 137 18.95 10.09 5.06
CA THR A 137 19.26 9.67 6.43
C THR A 137 18.52 8.36 6.75
N PRO A 138 19.21 7.21 6.89
CA PRO A 138 18.60 5.96 7.30
C PRO A 138 18.34 5.93 8.82
N ILE A 139 17.23 5.32 9.21
CA ILE A 139 16.85 5.01 10.58
C ILE A 139 16.50 3.52 10.61
N LEU A 140 17.24 2.71 11.36
CA LEU A 140 16.92 1.30 11.50
C LEU A 140 15.77 1.12 12.51
N VAL A 141 14.85 0.21 12.22
CA VAL A 141 13.73 -0.13 13.09
C VAL A 141 13.72 -1.62 13.31
N THR A 142 13.88 -2.07 14.57
CA THR A 142 13.84 -3.50 14.88
C THR A 142 12.45 -4.07 14.56
N PRO A 143 12.36 -5.38 14.20
CA PRO A 143 11.08 -5.96 13.78
C PRO A 143 10.02 -5.87 14.88
N LEU A 144 8.78 -5.59 14.47
CA LEU A 144 7.61 -5.61 15.36
C LEU A 144 7.44 -7.01 15.98
N SER A 145 7.20 -7.12 17.29
CA SER A 145 6.93 -8.41 17.93
C SER A 145 5.65 -9.04 17.42
N ARG A 146 5.70 -10.37 17.19
CA ARG A 146 4.47 -11.15 17.00
C ARG A 146 3.69 -11.25 18.31
N ARG A 147 2.38 -11.41 18.23
CA ARG A 147 1.49 -11.57 19.39
C ARG A 147 1.41 -13.03 19.83
N ASN A 148 2.60 -13.64 20.05
CA ASN A 148 2.73 -14.98 20.58
C ASN A 148 2.89 -14.91 22.10
N TYR A 149 1.89 -15.38 22.84
CA TYR A 149 1.91 -15.44 24.29
C TYR A 149 2.29 -16.85 24.76
N GLU A 150 3.09 -16.92 25.80
CA GLU A 150 3.34 -18.15 26.54
C GLU A 150 2.28 -18.39 27.63
N ALA A 151 2.36 -19.57 28.26
CA ALA A 151 1.41 -19.96 29.30
C ALA A 151 1.44 -19.04 30.55
N ASP A 152 2.52 -18.30 30.75
CA ASP A 152 2.69 -17.29 31.81
C ASP A 152 2.05 -15.93 31.48
N GLY A 153 1.45 -15.81 30.29
CA GLY A 153 0.82 -14.58 29.82
C GLY A 153 1.78 -13.53 29.27
N ARG A 154 3.02 -13.89 28.99
CA ARG A 154 4.02 -12.99 28.40
C ARG A 154 4.26 -13.28 26.93
N ILE A 155 4.76 -12.28 26.23
CA ILE A 155 5.15 -12.42 24.82
C ILE A 155 6.39 -13.28 24.68
N HIS A 156 6.28 -14.33 23.85
CA HIS A 156 7.41 -15.06 23.32
C HIS A 156 7.77 -14.50 21.94
N SER A 157 8.91 -13.83 21.84
CA SER A 157 9.37 -13.28 20.57
C SER A 157 10.43 -14.17 19.94
N ASP A 158 10.12 -14.66 18.74
CA ASP A 158 10.99 -15.40 17.85
C ASP A 158 11.89 -14.50 16.98
N LEU A 159 11.81 -13.17 17.17
CA LEU A 159 12.54 -12.15 16.41
C LEU A 159 13.69 -11.49 17.21
N LEU A 160 13.91 -11.89 18.47
CA LEU A 160 14.94 -11.27 19.31
C LEU A 160 16.33 -11.32 18.66
N ALA A 161 16.69 -12.44 18.05
CA ALA A 161 18.01 -12.60 17.43
C ALA A 161 18.19 -11.65 16.22
N HIS A 162 17.13 -11.41 15.40
CA HIS A 162 17.16 -10.46 14.31
C HIS A 162 17.21 -9.02 14.83
N SER A 163 16.47 -8.73 15.91
CA SER A 163 16.54 -7.44 16.60
C SER A 163 17.96 -7.13 17.09
N ASP A 164 18.59 -8.08 17.77
CA ASP A 164 19.95 -7.91 18.30
C ASP A 164 20.99 -7.74 17.19
N ALA A 165 20.85 -8.48 16.09
CA ALA A 165 21.70 -8.30 14.92
C ALA A 165 21.56 -6.90 14.31
N MET A 166 20.32 -6.38 14.20
CA MET A 166 20.06 -5.02 13.70
C MET A 166 20.61 -3.94 14.66
N LYS A 167 20.45 -4.10 15.98
CA LYS A 167 21.04 -3.20 16.99
C LYS A 167 22.56 -3.13 16.86
N LYS A 168 23.20 -4.27 16.62
CA LYS A 168 24.62 -4.32 16.38
C LYS A 168 25.02 -3.55 15.13
N VAL A 169 24.32 -3.75 14.01
CA VAL A 169 24.54 -2.98 12.77
C VAL A 169 24.33 -1.49 13.01
N ALA A 170 23.26 -1.09 13.71
CA ALA A 170 23.01 0.32 14.02
C ALA A 170 24.17 0.96 14.79
N THR A 171 24.74 0.22 15.75
CA THR A 171 25.90 0.67 16.54
C THR A 171 27.15 0.78 15.68
N GLU A 172 27.46 -0.25 14.87
CA GLU A 172 28.64 -0.27 14.01
C GLU A 172 28.59 0.82 12.93
N GLU A 173 27.40 1.06 12.37
CA GLU A 173 27.18 2.06 11.32
C GLU A 173 26.85 3.45 11.86
N HIS A 174 26.83 3.66 13.18
CA HIS A 174 26.41 4.93 13.79
C HIS A 174 25.08 5.44 13.22
N THR A 175 24.09 4.54 13.10
CA THR A 175 22.79 4.81 12.51
C THR A 175 21.74 4.96 13.60
N PRO A 176 20.87 5.98 13.57
CA PRO A 176 19.72 6.07 14.47
C PRO A 176 18.91 4.77 14.48
N LEU A 177 18.46 4.36 15.66
CA LEU A 177 17.74 3.11 15.88
C LEU A 177 16.44 3.35 16.64
N ILE A 178 15.37 2.72 16.20
CA ILE A 178 14.11 2.57 16.91
C ILE A 178 14.01 1.10 17.36
N ASP A 179 13.97 0.85 18.67
CA ASP A 179 13.86 -0.52 19.20
C ASP A 179 12.40 -0.96 19.35
N LEU A 180 11.69 -0.99 18.22
CA LEU A 180 10.27 -1.39 18.17
C LEU A 180 10.04 -2.79 18.75
N GLN A 181 11.00 -3.70 18.62
CA GLN A 181 10.91 -5.04 19.24
C GLN A 181 10.67 -4.95 20.74
N SER A 182 11.51 -4.20 21.45
CA SER A 182 11.40 -4.03 22.90
C SER A 182 10.14 -3.25 23.28
N ASP A 183 9.82 -2.18 22.57
CA ASP A 183 8.68 -1.32 22.88
C ASP A 183 7.35 -2.01 22.58
N SER A 184 7.27 -2.82 21.52
CA SER A 184 6.09 -3.61 21.23
C SER A 184 5.85 -4.73 22.26
N ILE A 185 6.90 -5.42 22.72
CA ILE A 185 6.81 -6.39 23.82
C ILE A 185 6.34 -5.69 25.10
N ALA A 186 6.95 -4.57 25.46
CA ALA A 186 6.59 -3.83 26.66
C ALA A 186 5.15 -3.31 26.64
N TYR A 187 4.59 -3.02 25.46
CA TYR A 187 3.19 -2.69 25.29
C TYR A 187 2.30 -3.95 25.44
N LEU A 188 2.64 -5.02 24.74
CA LEU A 188 1.85 -6.25 24.69
C LEU A 188 1.80 -6.95 26.06
N ASP A 189 2.88 -6.93 26.83
CA ASP A 189 2.93 -7.51 28.19
C ASP A 189 2.04 -6.77 29.22
N LYS A 190 1.52 -5.58 28.87
CA LYS A 190 0.56 -4.81 29.71
C LYS A 190 -0.89 -5.13 29.44
N ILE A 191 -1.18 -5.86 28.38
CA ILE A 191 -2.55 -6.20 27.95
C ILE A 191 -2.74 -7.72 27.91
N THR A 192 -3.97 -8.17 27.93
CA THR A 192 -4.27 -9.62 27.82
C THR A 192 -4.06 -10.10 26.38
N GLU A 193 -3.84 -11.42 26.20
CA GLU A 193 -3.75 -12.02 24.87
C GLU A 193 -4.98 -11.70 24.02
N ALA A 194 -6.18 -11.75 24.58
CA ALA A 194 -7.41 -11.41 23.85
C ALA A 194 -7.41 -9.96 23.34
N GLN A 195 -6.96 -9.01 24.17
CA GLN A 195 -6.80 -7.62 23.77
C GLN A 195 -5.73 -7.46 22.69
N ALA A 196 -4.62 -8.18 22.80
CA ALA A 196 -3.55 -8.16 21.81
C ALA A 196 -4.01 -8.74 20.46
N GLN A 197 -4.72 -9.87 20.47
CA GLN A 197 -5.27 -10.46 19.25
C GLN A 197 -6.31 -9.55 18.57
N ALA A 198 -7.06 -8.75 19.34
CA ALA A 198 -7.99 -7.74 18.81
C ALA A 198 -7.29 -6.60 18.04
N LEU A 199 -5.96 -6.46 18.14
CA LEU A 199 -5.14 -5.52 17.36
C LEU A 199 -4.65 -6.10 16.03
N GLY A 200 -4.92 -7.38 15.79
CA GLY A 200 -4.45 -8.11 14.62
C GLY A 200 -5.54 -8.34 13.57
N LEU A 201 -5.09 -8.72 12.39
CA LEU A 201 -5.93 -9.32 11.37
C LEU A 201 -6.36 -10.74 11.77
N THR A 202 -7.22 -11.33 10.97
CA THR A 202 -7.56 -12.75 11.05
C THR A 202 -7.17 -13.44 9.75
N LYS A 203 -6.88 -14.74 9.83
CA LYS A 203 -6.59 -15.59 8.69
C LYS A 203 -7.39 -16.88 8.76
N LYS A 204 -7.42 -17.63 7.67
CA LYS A 204 -7.95 -19.00 7.67
C LYS A 204 -6.81 -19.97 7.98
N ASP A 205 -7.08 -20.93 8.87
CA ASP A 205 -6.19 -22.08 9.08
C ASP A 205 -6.40 -23.14 7.97
N GLU A 206 -5.68 -24.24 8.06
CA GLU A 206 -5.74 -25.35 7.09
C GLU A 206 -7.13 -26.00 7.01
N GLN A 207 -7.95 -25.89 8.05
CA GLN A 207 -9.32 -26.38 8.14
C GLN A 207 -10.35 -25.33 7.68
N GLY A 208 -9.90 -24.12 7.28
CA GLY A 208 -10.76 -23.02 6.86
C GLY A 208 -11.44 -22.27 8.04
N ILE A 209 -11.02 -22.53 9.28
CA ILE A 209 -11.51 -21.83 10.48
C ILE A 209 -10.82 -20.46 10.57
N THR A 210 -11.58 -19.43 10.92
CA THR A 210 -11.01 -18.09 11.14
C THR A 210 -10.27 -18.06 12.47
N VAL A 211 -8.96 -17.78 12.41
CA VAL A 211 -8.07 -17.68 13.56
C VAL A 211 -7.36 -16.33 13.57
N PRO A 212 -6.87 -15.84 14.73
CA PRO A 212 -6.07 -14.64 14.79
C PRO A 212 -4.80 -14.76 13.94
N ASP A 213 -4.50 -13.73 13.17
CA ASP A 213 -3.17 -13.55 12.57
C ASP A 213 -2.28 -12.86 13.61
N LYS A 214 -1.34 -13.61 14.16
CA LYS A 214 -0.47 -13.13 15.24
C LYS A 214 0.62 -12.16 14.78
N THR A 215 0.79 -11.96 13.47
CA THR A 215 1.82 -11.12 12.87
C THR A 215 1.27 -9.77 12.41
N HIS A 216 0.22 -9.81 11.58
CA HIS A 216 -0.28 -8.63 10.89
C HIS A 216 -1.27 -7.83 11.73
N LEU A 217 -1.25 -6.51 11.55
CA LEU A 217 -2.07 -5.55 12.30
C LEU A 217 -3.34 -5.18 11.54
N ASN A 218 -4.43 -5.01 12.26
CA ASN A 218 -5.60 -4.28 11.80
C ASN A 218 -5.41 -2.76 12.03
N PRO A 219 -6.35 -1.89 11.61
CA PRO A 219 -6.22 -0.44 11.81
C PRO A 219 -5.98 -0.02 13.27
N ALA A 220 -6.61 -0.68 14.26
CA ALA A 220 -6.40 -0.35 15.66
C ALA A 220 -4.96 -0.62 16.11
N GLY A 221 -4.43 -1.80 15.76
CA GLY A 221 -3.03 -2.13 16.01
C GLY A 221 -2.08 -1.21 15.26
N SER A 222 -2.40 -0.88 14.00
CA SER A 222 -1.60 0.06 13.20
C SER A 222 -1.46 1.43 13.87
N TYR A 223 -2.54 1.98 14.40
CA TYR A 223 -2.51 3.29 15.07
C TYR A 223 -1.72 3.27 16.37
N ILE A 224 -1.81 2.20 17.16
CA ILE A 224 -1.06 2.03 18.41
C ILE A 224 0.44 1.92 18.12
N PHE A 225 0.86 0.94 17.31
CA PHE A 225 2.27 0.73 17.04
C PHE A 225 2.87 1.82 16.14
N GLY A 226 2.09 2.39 15.22
CA GLY A 226 2.49 3.55 14.44
C GLY A 226 2.76 4.79 15.32
N ARG A 227 2.00 4.99 16.40
CA ARG A 227 2.27 6.04 17.38
C ARG A 227 3.58 5.80 18.11
N ILE A 228 3.83 4.57 18.57
CA ILE A 228 5.08 4.19 19.24
C ILE A 228 6.27 4.51 18.33
N VAL A 229 6.22 4.06 17.07
CA VAL A 229 7.30 4.31 16.09
C VAL A 229 7.50 5.80 15.84
N ALA A 230 6.45 6.62 15.76
CA ALA A 230 6.56 8.06 15.55
C ALA A 230 7.22 8.76 16.76
N GLU A 231 6.85 8.37 17.97
CA GLU A 231 7.47 8.91 19.19
C GLU A 231 8.93 8.52 19.33
N ASP A 232 9.27 7.26 18.99
CA ASP A 232 10.63 6.76 19.08
C ASP A 232 11.52 7.31 17.96
N MET A 233 10.94 7.58 16.79
CA MET A 233 11.63 8.34 15.73
C MET A 233 12.04 9.74 16.21
N ALA A 234 11.14 10.44 16.92
CA ALA A 234 11.45 11.76 17.48
C ALA A 234 12.53 11.70 18.57
N LYS A 235 12.64 10.58 19.31
CA LYS A 235 13.71 10.36 20.30
C LYS A 235 15.03 10.03 19.60
N ALA A 236 15.00 9.13 18.62
CA ALA A 236 16.19 8.69 17.89
C ALA A 236 16.78 9.81 17.01
N VAL A 237 15.93 10.67 16.45
CA VAL A 237 16.30 11.83 15.62
C VAL A 237 15.56 13.06 16.11
N PRO A 238 16.10 13.81 17.09
CA PRO A 238 15.42 14.97 17.71
C PRO A 238 14.97 16.05 16.71
N ALA A 239 15.64 16.19 15.57
CA ALA A 239 15.25 17.08 14.49
C ALA A 239 13.86 16.74 13.90
N LEU A 240 13.39 15.51 14.06
CA LEU A 240 12.08 15.06 13.60
C LEU A 240 10.96 15.25 14.64
N ALA A 241 11.27 15.62 15.88
CA ALA A 241 10.28 15.83 16.93
C ALA A 241 9.18 16.86 16.57
N PRO A 242 9.47 17.99 15.88
CA PRO A 242 8.43 18.94 15.45
C PRO A 242 7.41 18.36 14.47
N TYR A 243 7.76 17.27 13.77
CA TYR A 243 6.95 16.63 12.73
C TYR A 243 6.06 15.52 13.27
N VAL A 244 6.12 15.21 14.56
CA VAL A 244 5.24 14.27 15.23
C VAL A 244 4.11 15.02 15.92
N LYS A 245 2.86 14.62 15.69
CA LYS A 245 1.69 15.22 16.35
C LYS A 245 1.81 15.13 17.86
N LYS A 246 1.51 16.21 18.58
CA LYS A 246 1.56 16.26 20.06
C LYS A 246 0.58 15.27 20.69
N SER A 247 -0.62 15.15 20.13
CA SER A 247 -1.60 14.15 20.55
C SER A 247 -1.64 12.98 19.59
N PRO A 248 -1.83 11.74 20.07
CA PRO A 248 -2.03 10.60 19.19
C PRO A 248 -3.13 10.87 18.18
N ALA A 249 -2.91 10.46 16.93
CA ALA A 249 -3.97 10.47 15.94
C ALA A 249 -5.10 9.56 16.44
N ALA A 250 -6.32 10.07 16.44
CA ALA A 250 -7.47 9.25 16.76
C ALA A 250 -7.59 8.14 15.69
N LEU A 251 -7.85 6.90 16.14
CA LEU A 251 -8.30 5.87 15.23
C LEU A 251 -9.58 6.41 14.58
N PRO A 252 -9.63 6.54 13.26
CA PRO A 252 -10.84 7.02 12.63
C PRO A 252 -12.02 6.16 13.04
N ALA A 253 -13.13 6.76 13.47
CA ALA A 253 -14.43 6.08 13.46
C ALA A 253 -14.60 5.47 12.06
N GLU A 254 -15.22 4.28 11.93
CA GLU A 254 -15.39 3.62 10.63
C GLU A 254 -15.67 4.67 9.55
N GLY A 255 -14.72 4.88 8.66
CA GLY A 255 -14.81 5.88 7.61
C GLY A 255 -13.89 7.09 7.64
N ALA A 256 -12.88 7.22 8.52
CA ALA A 256 -12.04 8.42 8.54
C ALA A 256 -10.65 8.26 7.86
N ARG A 257 -10.21 9.32 7.25
CA ARG A 257 -9.07 9.48 6.31
C ARG A 257 -7.70 9.20 6.90
N SER A 258 -6.79 8.60 6.14
CA SER A 258 -5.41 8.49 6.60
C SER A 258 -4.31 8.93 5.62
N VAL A 259 -4.41 8.70 4.35
CA VAL A 259 -3.27 8.94 3.43
C VAL A 259 -3.48 10.09 2.46
N ALA A 260 -4.70 10.31 1.97
CA ALA A 260 -5.02 11.37 1.00
C ALA A 260 -4.78 12.80 1.53
N ILE A 261 -4.90 13.00 2.87
CA ILE A 261 -4.67 14.30 3.53
C ILE A 261 -3.19 14.72 3.47
N LEU A 262 -2.26 13.78 3.34
CA LEU A 262 -0.82 14.07 3.39
C LEU A 262 -0.31 14.84 2.17
N HIS A 263 -1.04 14.82 1.05
CA HIS A 263 -0.57 15.42 -0.20
C HIS A 263 -1.21 16.77 -0.55
N GLY A 264 -2.29 17.16 0.12
CA GLY A 264 -3.01 18.42 -0.21
C GLY A 264 -3.60 18.47 -1.62
N ALA A 265 -3.51 17.35 -2.38
CA ALA A 265 -4.07 17.16 -3.71
C ALA A 265 -5.21 16.13 -3.65
N PRO A 266 -6.17 16.18 -4.58
CA PRO A 266 -7.17 15.12 -4.72
C PRO A 266 -6.50 13.77 -4.94
N VAL A 267 -6.99 12.72 -4.27
CA VAL A 267 -6.57 11.33 -4.53
C VAL A 267 -7.02 10.96 -5.93
N ARG A 268 -6.12 10.41 -6.74
CA ARG A 268 -6.46 9.94 -8.08
C ARG A 268 -6.64 8.43 -8.10
N ILE A 269 -7.85 7.99 -8.46
CA ILE A 269 -8.20 6.58 -8.68
C ILE A 269 -8.37 6.33 -10.17
N VAL A 270 -7.62 5.38 -10.71
CA VAL A 270 -7.78 4.91 -12.09
C VAL A 270 -8.48 3.56 -12.11
N LEU A 271 -9.47 3.41 -12.98
CA LEU A 271 -10.13 2.13 -13.26
C LEU A 271 -9.55 1.54 -14.55
N SER A 272 -8.97 0.34 -14.46
CA SER A 272 -8.45 -0.44 -15.59
C SER A 272 -9.21 -1.75 -15.70
N GLY A 273 -9.76 -2.05 -16.87
CA GLY A 273 -10.59 -3.23 -17.03
C GLY A 273 -11.25 -3.35 -18.40
N ASP A 274 -12.23 -4.24 -18.43
CA ASP A 274 -13.03 -4.55 -19.62
C ASP A 274 -14.34 -3.74 -19.70
N SER A 275 -15.28 -4.23 -20.49
CA SER A 275 -16.59 -3.57 -20.71
C SER A 275 -17.46 -3.53 -19.45
N THR A 276 -17.26 -4.43 -18.49
CA THR A 276 -18.05 -4.46 -17.25
C THR A 276 -17.60 -3.40 -16.23
N VAL A 277 -16.46 -2.73 -16.50
CA VAL A 277 -15.95 -1.57 -15.75
C VAL A 277 -16.19 -0.27 -16.51
N ASN A 278 -16.22 -0.33 -17.85
CA ASN A 278 -16.27 0.81 -18.76
C ASN A 278 -17.51 1.71 -18.55
N ASN A 279 -17.41 2.95 -19.06
CA ASN A 279 -18.48 3.96 -18.96
C ASN A 279 -19.76 3.61 -19.73
N GLY A 280 -19.71 2.71 -20.72
CA GLY A 280 -20.83 2.38 -21.61
C GLY A 280 -21.64 1.14 -21.24
N GLY A 281 -21.45 0.56 -20.05
CA GLY A 281 -22.16 -0.68 -19.67
C GLY A 281 -21.53 -1.41 -18.48
N GLY A 282 -20.64 -0.74 -17.75
CA GLY A 282 -19.97 -1.26 -16.56
C GLY A 282 -20.40 -0.54 -15.29
N TRP A 283 -19.87 -1.02 -14.16
CA TRP A 283 -20.11 -0.45 -12.83
C TRP A 283 -19.29 0.84 -12.59
N GLY A 284 -18.25 1.11 -13.40
CA GLY A 284 -17.29 2.20 -13.14
C GLY A 284 -17.93 3.58 -12.99
N PRO A 285 -18.86 4.05 -13.85
CA PRO A 285 -19.47 5.38 -13.70
C PRO A 285 -20.22 5.54 -12.39
N ALA A 286 -20.97 4.52 -11.96
CA ALA A 286 -21.70 4.55 -10.71
C ALA A 286 -20.75 4.53 -9.50
N PHE A 287 -19.67 3.77 -9.57
CA PHE A 287 -18.60 3.81 -8.57
C PHE A 287 -18.00 5.22 -8.46
N CYS A 288 -17.57 5.82 -9.59
CA CYS A 288 -17.00 7.18 -9.58
C CYS A 288 -17.98 8.22 -9.02
N ALA A 289 -19.28 8.09 -9.28
CA ALA A 289 -20.31 8.99 -8.75
C ALA A 289 -20.47 8.91 -7.22
N LEU A 290 -20.08 7.80 -6.62
CA LEU A 290 -20.07 7.60 -5.16
C LEU A 290 -18.87 8.23 -4.45
N LEU A 291 -17.87 8.70 -5.19
CA LEU A 291 -16.69 9.34 -4.60
C LEU A 291 -16.96 10.82 -4.30
N THR A 292 -16.29 11.33 -3.26
CA THR A 292 -16.35 12.76 -2.91
C THR A 292 -15.52 13.59 -3.90
N PRO A 293 -15.66 14.92 -3.94
CA PRO A 293 -14.83 15.79 -4.76
C PRO A 293 -13.31 15.75 -4.44
N ASN A 294 -12.94 15.13 -3.32
CA ASN A 294 -11.52 14.94 -2.97
C ASN A 294 -10.87 13.81 -3.76
N VAL A 295 -11.63 13.03 -4.53
CA VAL A 295 -11.12 11.94 -5.34
C VAL A 295 -11.38 12.21 -6.81
N GLU A 296 -10.33 12.24 -7.59
CA GLU A 296 -10.39 12.25 -9.04
C GLU A 296 -10.51 10.80 -9.54
N CYS A 297 -11.62 10.45 -10.19
CA CYS A 297 -11.86 9.12 -10.73
C CYS A 297 -11.71 9.12 -12.25
N VAL A 298 -10.71 8.39 -12.75
CA VAL A 298 -10.41 8.28 -14.18
C VAL A 298 -10.69 6.86 -14.65
N ASN A 299 -11.75 6.67 -15.45
CA ASN A 299 -12.11 5.35 -15.97
C ASN A 299 -11.50 5.10 -17.36
N LEU A 300 -10.45 4.29 -17.41
CA LEU A 300 -9.73 3.89 -18.63
C LEU A 300 -10.07 2.46 -19.09
N ALA A 301 -11.06 1.83 -18.48
CA ALA A 301 -11.53 0.51 -18.92
C ALA A 301 -12.02 0.54 -20.38
N ARG A 302 -11.80 -0.54 -21.11
CA ARG A 302 -12.07 -0.60 -22.55
C ARG A 302 -12.86 -1.86 -22.92
N ASN A 303 -13.94 -1.65 -23.67
CA ASN A 303 -14.82 -2.72 -24.16
C ASN A 303 -14.04 -3.81 -24.92
N GLY A 304 -14.35 -5.08 -24.64
CA GLY A 304 -13.81 -6.22 -25.36
C GLY A 304 -12.35 -6.57 -25.02
N ARG A 305 -11.73 -5.91 -24.06
CA ARG A 305 -10.33 -6.17 -23.70
C ARG A 305 -10.23 -7.21 -22.60
N SER A 306 -9.31 -8.15 -22.80
CA SER A 306 -8.86 -9.12 -21.80
C SER A 306 -7.63 -8.59 -21.05
N SER A 307 -7.18 -9.29 -20.03
CA SER A 307 -5.91 -8.99 -19.35
C SER A 307 -4.71 -8.97 -20.31
N LYS A 308 -4.76 -9.74 -21.39
CA LYS A 308 -3.74 -9.77 -22.43
C LYS A 308 -3.86 -8.60 -23.39
N SER A 309 -5.00 -8.43 -24.05
CA SER A 309 -5.16 -7.43 -25.11
C SER A 309 -5.11 -5.99 -24.60
N TYR A 310 -5.56 -5.72 -23.38
CA TYR A 310 -5.42 -4.41 -22.73
C TYR A 310 -3.95 -4.00 -22.58
N TYR A 311 -3.08 -4.97 -22.28
CA TYR A 311 -1.64 -4.74 -22.20
C TYR A 311 -1.03 -4.57 -23.59
N ASP A 312 -1.30 -5.51 -24.50
CA ASP A 312 -0.67 -5.58 -25.82
C ASP A 312 -1.01 -4.36 -26.70
N GLU A 313 -2.18 -3.74 -26.48
CA GLU A 313 -2.62 -2.52 -27.16
C GLU A 313 -2.09 -1.21 -26.52
N GLY A 314 -1.24 -1.28 -25.51
CA GLY A 314 -0.66 -0.10 -24.85
C GLY A 314 -1.63 0.67 -23.94
N LEU A 315 -2.82 0.13 -23.65
CA LEU A 315 -3.82 0.80 -22.80
C LEU A 315 -3.38 0.87 -21.33
N TRP A 316 -2.59 -0.12 -20.92
CA TRP A 316 -2.01 -0.13 -19.58
C TRP A 316 -1.00 1.00 -19.35
N GLN A 317 -0.17 1.31 -20.35
CA GLN A 317 0.78 2.42 -20.28
C GLN A 317 0.05 3.76 -20.12
N ASN A 318 -1.14 3.90 -20.74
CA ASN A 318 -1.98 5.09 -20.53
C ASN A 318 -2.51 5.18 -19.08
N ALA A 319 -2.81 4.03 -18.44
CA ALA A 319 -3.22 3.99 -17.04
C ALA A 319 -2.06 4.40 -16.10
N LEU A 320 -0.85 3.89 -16.36
CA LEU A 320 0.34 4.28 -15.59
C LEU A 320 0.69 5.77 -15.75
N ALA A 321 0.51 6.32 -16.94
CA ALA A 321 0.77 7.73 -17.24
C ALA A 321 -0.20 8.71 -16.51
N GLN A 322 -1.26 8.20 -15.87
CA GLN A 322 -2.16 9.04 -15.06
C GLN A 322 -1.56 9.41 -13.69
N HIS A 323 -0.42 8.83 -13.30
CA HIS A 323 0.18 9.05 -11.97
C HIS A 323 -0.85 8.84 -10.84
N ALA A 324 -1.57 7.73 -10.91
CA ALA A 324 -2.64 7.39 -9.97
C ALA A 324 -2.09 7.05 -8.59
N ASP A 325 -2.82 7.40 -7.53
CA ASP A 325 -2.57 6.89 -6.18
C ASP A 325 -3.07 5.45 -6.06
N TYR A 326 -4.20 5.13 -6.72
CA TYR A 326 -4.81 3.79 -6.75
C TYR A 326 -5.19 3.39 -8.16
N ILE A 327 -4.97 2.13 -8.51
CA ILE A 327 -5.49 1.53 -9.75
C ILE A 327 -6.33 0.31 -9.40
N LEU A 328 -7.63 0.39 -9.67
CA LEU A 328 -8.55 -0.75 -9.57
C LEU A 328 -8.47 -1.55 -10.87
N ILE A 329 -8.18 -2.84 -10.78
CA ILE A 329 -7.88 -3.69 -11.93
C ILE A 329 -8.88 -4.85 -11.98
N GLN A 330 -9.69 -4.94 -13.05
CA GLN A 330 -10.63 -6.03 -13.27
C GLN A 330 -10.60 -6.54 -14.71
N PHE A 331 -10.35 -7.84 -14.88
CA PHE A 331 -10.44 -8.57 -16.15
C PHE A 331 -11.05 -9.95 -15.92
N GLY A 332 -11.34 -10.69 -17.00
CA GLY A 332 -11.83 -12.06 -16.96
C GLY A 332 -12.84 -12.39 -18.07
N HIS A 333 -13.81 -11.49 -18.34
CA HIS A 333 -14.88 -11.74 -19.30
C HIS A 333 -14.40 -12.02 -20.72
N ASN A 334 -13.33 -11.35 -21.14
CA ASN A 334 -12.73 -11.50 -22.46
C ASN A 334 -11.51 -12.41 -22.46
N ASP A 335 -11.09 -12.87 -21.31
CA ASP A 335 -10.00 -13.84 -21.11
C ASP A 335 -10.44 -15.28 -21.36
N MET A 336 -11.77 -15.52 -21.31
CA MET A 336 -12.39 -16.82 -21.45
C MET A 336 -12.18 -17.46 -22.84
N PRO A 337 -12.21 -18.81 -22.92
CA PRO A 337 -12.22 -19.54 -24.19
C PRO A 337 -13.36 -19.06 -25.11
N GLY A 338 -13.12 -19.08 -26.42
CA GLY A 338 -14.05 -18.62 -27.46
C GLY A 338 -13.98 -17.13 -27.77
N LYS A 339 -13.06 -16.39 -27.12
CA LYS A 339 -12.83 -14.96 -27.37
C LYS A 339 -11.73 -14.68 -28.41
N GLY A 340 -11.05 -15.72 -28.86
CA GLY A 340 -10.00 -15.70 -29.87
C GLY A 340 -8.59 -15.47 -29.30
N PRO A 341 -7.56 -15.88 -30.04
CA PRO A 341 -6.18 -16.01 -29.54
C PRO A 341 -5.54 -14.68 -29.10
N LEU A 342 -6.07 -13.55 -29.54
CA LEU A 342 -5.58 -12.22 -29.12
C LEU A 342 -6.09 -11.81 -27.72
N ARG A 343 -7.13 -12.49 -27.21
CA ARG A 343 -7.76 -12.17 -25.94
C ARG A 343 -7.70 -13.28 -24.92
N GLU A 344 -7.83 -14.53 -25.38
CA GLU A 344 -7.89 -15.70 -24.50
C GLU A 344 -6.63 -15.86 -23.67
N THR A 345 -6.83 -16.20 -22.42
CA THR A 345 -5.77 -16.53 -21.47
C THR A 345 -6.20 -17.72 -20.62
N ASP A 346 -5.24 -18.48 -20.16
CA ASP A 346 -5.48 -19.55 -19.19
C ASP A 346 -5.46 -18.96 -17.77
N PRO A 347 -6.47 -19.25 -16.90
CA PRO A 347 -6.58 -18.63 -15.59
C PRO A 347 -5.40 -18.97 -14.66
N GLU A 348 -4.84 -20.18 -14.76
CA GLU A 348 -3.77 -20.62 -13.86
C GLU A 348 -2.39 -20.11 -14.27
N THR A 349 -2.19 -19.81 -15.54
CA THR A 349 -0.89 -19.42 -16.08
C THR A 349 -0.89 -17.98 -16.63
N THR A 350 -1.38 -17.78 -17.86
CA THR A 350 -1.22 -16.49 -18.57
C THR A 350 -2.06 -15.37 -17.98
N TYR A 351 -3.29 -15.64 -17.52
CA TYR A 351 -4.10 -14.63 -16.81
C TYR A 351 -3.45 -14.22 -15.49
N ALA A 352 -3.07 -15.20 -14.68
CA ALA A 352 -2.40 -14.94 -13.40
C ALA A 352 -1.09 -14.14 -13.61
N ALA A 353 -0.29 -14.48 -14.63
CA ALA A 353 0.93 -13.75 -14.98
C ALA A 353 0.64 -12.31 -15.41
N ASN A 354 -0.43 -12.09 -16.19
CA ASN A 354 -0.84 -10.73 -16.59
C ASN A 354 -1.29 -9.90 -15.38
N MET A 355 -2.12 -10.46 -14.49
CA MET A 355 -2.57 -9.76 -13.27
C MET A 355 -1.38 -9.39 -12.37
N ARG A 356 -0.42 -10.30 -12.18
CA ARG A 356 0.82 -10.03 -11.45
C ARG A 356 1.64 -8.92 -12.12
N ARG A 357 1.76 -8.93 -13.45
CA ARG A 357 2.45 -7.87 -14.20
C ARG A 357 1.85 -6.50 -13.96
N TYR A 358 0.51 -6.39 -13.98
CA TYR A 358 -0.20 -5.14 -13.68
C TYR A 358 0.13 -4.62 -12.29
N ILE A 359 0.10 -5.49 -11.29
CA ILE A 359 0.41 -5.14 -9.90
C ILE A 359 1.84 -4.62 -9.77
N VAL A 360 2.81 -5.36 -10.33
CA VAL A 360 4.24 -5.01 -10.25
C VAL A 360 4.50 -3.66 -10.94
N GLN A 361 3.94 -3.44 -12.12
CA GLN A 361 4.14 -2.20 -12.85
C GLN A 361 3.41 -1.00 -12.23
N ALA A 362 2.20 -1.18 -11.70
CA ALA A 362 1.52 -0.13 -10.94
C ALA A 362 2.34 0.30 -9.72
N ARG A 363 2.85 -0.68 -8.97
CA ARG A 363 3.73 -0.44 -7.81
C ARG A 363 5.00 0.30 -8.21
N ALA A 364 5.64 -0.09 -9.32
CA ALA A 364 6.81 0.61 -9.87
C ALA A 364 6.51 2.05 -10.30
N ALA A 365 5.27 2.33 -10.70
CA ALA A 365 4.80 3.68 -11.02
C ALA A 365 4.30 4.47 -9.79
N GLY A 366 4.42 3.92 -8.57
CA GLY A 366 3.99 4.57 -7.34
C GLY A 366 2.51 4.42 -7.00
N ALA A 367 1.74 3.65 -7.78
CA ALA A 367 0.32 3.42 -7.55
C ALA A 367 0.07 2.15 -6.71
N ARG A 368 -0.93 2.20 -5.83
CA ARG A 368 -1.45 1.01 -5.14
C ARG A 368 -2.45 0.29 -6.03
N SER A 369 -2.18 -0.98 -6.32
CA SER A 369 -3.14 -1.83 -7.02
C SER A 369 -4.22 -2.32 -6.08
N VAL A 370 -5.46 -2.32 -6.55
CA VAL A 370 -6.60 -2.98 -5.92
C VAL A 370 -7.17 -3.96 -6.94
N ILE A 371 -7.12 -5.23 -6.64
CA ILE A 371 -7.72 -6.24 -7.52
C ILE A 371 -9.22 -6.32 -7.27
N VAL A 372 -10.00 -6.25 -8.35
CA VAL A 372 -11.44 -6.47 -8.33
C VAL A 372 -11.72 -7.74 -9.13
N THR A 373 -12.33 -8.74 -8.52
CA THR A 373 -12.68 -9.99 -9.23
C THR A 373 -13.81 -9.73 -10.24
N SER A 374 -13.86 -10.54 -11.31
CA SER A 374 -14.84 -10.37 -12.40
C SER A 374 -16.28 -10.38 -11.89
N LEU A 375 -17.07 -9.38 -12.28
CA LEU A 375 -18.51 -9.37 -12.03
C LEU A 375 -19.19 -10.63 -12.58
N SER A 376 -20.06 -11.31 -11.82
CA SER A 376 -20.81 -12.47 -12.30
C SER A 376 -21.76 -12.09 -13.42
N ARG A 377 -21.86 -12.94 -14.46
CA ARG A 377 -22.95 -12.82 -15.44
C ARG A 377 -24.28 -13.18 -14.79
N ARG A 378 -25.36 -12.63 -15.32
CA ARG A 378 -26.73 -12.83 -14.84
C ARG A 378 -27.44 -13.92 -15.65
N THR A 379 -26.74 -15.01 -15.93
CA THR A 379 -27.26 -16.15 -16.71
C THR A 379 -27.61 -17.29 -15.78
N TYR A 380 -28.84 -17.81 -15.91
CA TYR A 380 -29.28 -18.97 -15.15
C TYR A 380 -29.55 -20.13 -16.12
N LYS A 381 -29.30 -21.33 -15.66
CA LYS A 381 -29.66 -22.59 -16.33
C LYS A 381 -30.32 -23.48 -15.29
N ASP A 382 -31.52 -23.99 -15.66
CA ASP A 382 -32.33 -24.84 -14.77
C ASP A 382 -32.56 -24.22 -13.37
N GLY A 383 -32.81 -22.87 -13.35
CA GLY A 383 -33.03 -22.10 -12.14
C GLY A 383 -31.79 -21.84 -11.30
N LYS A 384 -30.59 -22.20 -11.76
CA LYS A 384 -29.31 -21.97 -11.04
C LYS A 384 -28.44 -21.00 -11.80
N LEU A 385 -27.80 -20.10 -11.06
CA LEU A 385 -26.84 -19.14 -11.60
C LEU A 385 -25.65 -19.89 -12.22
N VAL A 386 -25.23 -19.47 -13.42
CA VAL A 386 -24.06 -20.04 -14.11
C VAL A 386 -22.80 -19.32 -13.65
N LEU A 387 -21.86 -20.05 -13.07
CA LEU A 387 -20.63 -19.52 -12.46
C LEU A 387 -19.42 -19.63 -13.40
N ASP A 388 -19.56 -19.18 -14.64
CA ASP A 388 -18.58 -19.36 -15.72
C ASP A 388 -17.28 -18.53 -15.55
N LEU A 389 -17.27 -17.54 -14.65
CA LEU A 389 -16.10 -16.70 -14.36
C LEU A 389 -15.32 -17.13 -13.11
N SER A 390 -15.75 -18.18 -12.41
CA SER A 390 -15.15 -18.59 -11.14
C SER A 390 -13.66 -18.91 -11.24
N ALA A 391 -13.20 -19.51 -12.34
CA ALA A 391 -11.78 -19.83 -12.53
C ALA A 391 -10.92 -18.54 -12.55
N TYR A 392 -11.35 -17.53 -13.30
CA TYR A 392 -10.66 -16.24 -13.38
C TYR A 392 -10.75 -15.44 -12.07
N ALA A 393 -11.91 -15.46 -11.42
CA ALA A 393 -12.08 -14.83 -10.11
C ALA A 393 -11.14 -15.45 -9.05
N ASN A 394 -11.04 -16.80 -9.03
CA ASN A 394 -10.15 -17.51 -8.10
C ASN A 394 -8.67 -17.24 -8.42
N ALA A 395 -8.29 -17.18 -9.69
CA ALA A 395 -6.94 -16.82 -10.09
C ALA A 395 -6.58 -15.37 -9.66
N ALA A 396 -7.50 -14.41 -9.86
CA ALA A 396 -7.32 -13.03 -9.41
C ALA A 396 -7.16 -12.93 -7.88
N LYS A 397 -7.98 -13.68 -7.12
CA LYS A 397 -7.86 -13.76 -5.64
C LYS A 397 -6.50 -14.28 -5.21
N ARG A 398 -6.07 -15.39 -5.81
CA ARG A 398 -4.77 -16.00 -5.50
C ARG A 398 -3.63 -15.01 -5.76
N VAL A 399 -3.63 -14.36 -6.93
CA VAL A 399 -2.60 -13.35 -7.26
C VAL A 399 -2.64 -12.18 -6.29
N ALA A 400 -3.81 -11.69 -5.89
CA ALA A 400 -3.92 -10.61 -4.92
C ALA A 400 -3.32 -10.99 -3.56
N ILE A 401 -3.54 -12.23 -3.10
CA ILE A 401 -2.98 -12.78 -1.87
C ILE A 401 -1.46 -12.93 -2.00
N GLU A 402 -0.97 -13.53 -3.09
CA GLU A 402 0.45 -13.76 -3.34
C GLU A 402 1.25 -12.45 -3.45
N GLU A 403 0.65 -11.43 -4.04
CA GLU A 403 1.26 -10.10 -4.24
C GLU A 403 0.97 -9.13 -3.09
N ASP A 404 0.23 -9.56 -2.07
CA ASP A 404 -0.16 -8.75 -0.93
C ASP A 404 -0.76 -7.40 -1.34
N VAL A 405 -1.80 -7.45 -2.14
CA VAL A 405 -2.55 -6.26 -2.57
C VAL A 405 -4.02 -6.35 -2.16
N PRO A 406 -4.68 -5.21 -1.89
CA PRO A 406 -6.10 -5.16 -1.58
C PRO A 406 -6.95 -5.89 -2.62
N LEU A 407 -7.94 -6.66 -2.14
CA LEU A 407 -8.84 -7.45 -2.96
C LEU A 407 -10.30 -7.10 -2.68
N ILE A 408 -11.03 -6.72 -3.72
CA ILE A 408 -12.49 -6.59 -3.71
C ILE A 408 -13.08 -7.81 -4.42
N ASP A 409 -13.68 -8.73 -3.66
CA ASP A 409 -14.30 -9.92 -4.24
C ASP A 409 -15.71 -9.63 -4.77
N LEU A 410 -15.76 -8.88 -5.87
CA LEU A 410 -17.01 -8.54 -6.56
C LEU A 410 -17.72 -9.79 -7.10
N ASN A 411 -16.96 -10.81 -7.54
CA ASN A 411 -17.53 -12.06 -8.02
C ASN A 411 -18.38 -12.72 -6.92
N ALA A 412 -17.79 -12.96 -5.75
CA ALA A 412 -18.51 -13.58 -4.65
C ALA A 412 -19.69 -12.71 -4.17
N SER A 413 -19.52 -11.38 -4.11
CA SER A 413 -20.58 -10.47 -3.69
C SER A 413 -21.75 -10.44 -4.68
N SER A 414 -21.46 -10.41 -5.98
CA SER A 414 -22.49 -10.44 -7.02
C SER A 414 -23.18 -11.81 -7.11
N VAL A 415 -22.43 -12.92 -7.00
CA VAL A 415 -23.01 -14.27 -6.92
C VAL A 415 -23.98 -14.38 -5.75
N LYS A 416 -23.56 -13.95 -4.55
CA LYS A 416 -24.40 -13.98 -3.35
C LYS A 416 -25.74 -13.22 -3.53
N LEU A 417 -25.71 -12.08 -4.19
CA LEU A 417 -26.94 -11.33 -4.51
C LEU A 417 -27.78 -12.09 -5.53
N LEU A 418 -27.18 -12.50 -6.65
CA LEU A 418 -27.88 -13.12 -7.76
C LEU A 418 -28.52 -14.49 -7.40
N GLU A 419 -27.88 -15.27 -6.52
CA GLU A 419 -28.44 -16.55 -6.01
C GLU A 419 -29.76 -16.35 -5.24
N THR A 420 -30.07 -15.14 -4.79
CA THR A 420 -31.38 -14.82 -4.15
C THR A 420 -32.44 -14.41 -5.15
N MET A 421 -32.13 -14.35 -6.46
CA MET A 421 -32.98 -13.81 -7.52
C MET A 421 -33.40 -14.89 -8.51
N THR A 422 -34.53 -14.65 -9.19
CA THR A 422 -34.90 -15.35 -10.43
C THR A 422 -34.19 -14.72 -11.62
N GLN A 423 -34.21 -15.40 -12.79
CA GLN A 423 -33.68 -14.83 -14.03
C GLN A 423 -34.32 -13.48 -14.37
N GLU A 424 -35.66 -13.37 -14.24
CA GLU A 424 -36.40 -12.13 -14.54
C GLU A 424 -36.03 -10.98 -13.61
N GLN A 425 -35.78 -11.28 -12.33
CA GLN A 425 -35.31 -10.28 -11.37
C GLN A 425 -33.87 -9.81 -11.70
N ALA A 426 -33.01 -10.73 -12.11
CA ALA A 426 -31.64 -10.41 -12.48
C ALA A 426 -31.55 -9.63 -13.81
N ASP A 427 -32.43 -9.95 -14.78
CA ASP A 427 -32.52 -9.27 -16.09
C ASP A 427 -32.86 -7.77 -15.94
N GLN A 428 -33.39 -7.33 -14.79
CA GLN A 428 -33.62 -5.91 -14.49
C GLN A 428 -32.32 -5.07 -14.41
N PHE A 429 -31.18 -5.74 -14.26
CA PHE A 429 -29.86 -5.09 -14.24
C PHE A 429 -29.17 -5.07 -15.60
N ASP A 430 -29.76 -5.73 -16.62
CA ASP A 430 -29.14 -5.94 -17.92
C ASP A 430 -29.14 -4.67 -18.77
N ALA A 431 -28.10 -4.49 -19.57
CA ALA A 431 -28.09 -3.49 -20.62
C ALA A 431 -29.17 -3.78 -21.69
N ALA A 432 -29.47 -2.82 -22.50
CA ALA A 432 -30.42 -2.98 -23.61
C ALA A 432 -29.95 -4.14 -24.52
N ALA A 433 -30.90 -4.96 -24.92
CA ALA A 433 -30.67 -6.04 -25.87
C ALA A 433 -30.08 -5.50 -27.18
N HIS A 434 -29.06 -6.16 -27.71
CA HIS A 434 -28.43 -5.82 -28.97
C HIS A 434 -28.15 -7.07 -29.78
N PRO A 435 -28.01 -6.99 -31.11
CA PRO A 435 -27.67 -8.15 -31.91
C PRO A 435 -26.30 -8.73 -31.55
N ASP A 436 -26.23 -10.06 -31.43
CA ASP A 436 -24.97 -10.76 -31.37
C ASP A 436 -24.28 -10.80 -32.78
N ALA A 437 -23.11 -11.42 -32.87
CA ALA A 437 -22.36 -11.55 -34.13
C ALA A 437 -23.14 -12.33 -35.22
N ALA A 438 -24.17 -13.10 -34.86
CA ALA A 438 -25.04 -13.84 -35.77
C ALA A 438 -26.34 -13.06 -36.09
N GLY A 439 -26.53 -11.85 -35.51
CA GLY A 439 -27.72 -11.02 -35.71
C GLY A 439 -28.92 -11.37 -34.80
N ASN A 440 -28.76 -12.29 -33.82
CA ASN A 440 -29.82 -12.62 -32.89
C ASN A 440 -29.91 -11.56 -31.79
N ILE A 441 -31.10 -11.00 -31.55
CA ILE A 441 -31.34 -10.07 -30.47
C ILE A 441 -31.70 -10.87 -29.21
N GLY A 442 -30.88 -10.76 -28.20
CA GLY A 442 -31.07 -11.42 -26.90
C GLY A 442 -30.72 -10.52 -25.72
N PRO A 443 -31.12 -10.87 -24.50
CA PRO A 443 -30.80 -10.10 -23.33
C PRO A 443 -29.27 -10.05 -23.12
N ASP A 444 -28.75 -8.84 -22.82
CA ASP A 444 -27.33 -8.64 -22.52
C ASP A 444 -27.05 -8.87 -21.02
N ARG A 445 -26.86 -10.11 -20.64
CA ARG A 445 -26.62 -10.55 -19.26
C ARG A 445 -25.19 -10.32 -18.77
N THR A 446 -24.38 -9.63 -19.55
CA THR A 446 -22.99 -9.27 -19.20
C THR A 446 -22.89 -7.79 -18.82
N HIS A 447 -23.41 -6.89 -19.67
CA HIS A 447 -23.33 -5.47 -19.42
C HIS A 447 -24.51 -4.96 -18.59
N LEU A 448 -24.32 -3.81 -17.95
CA LEU A 448 -25.24 -3.23 -16.98
C LEU A 448 -26.00 -2.05 -17.55
N ASN A 449 -27.27 -1.96 -17.19
CA ASN A 449 -28.01 -0.70 -17.25
C ASN A 449 -27.70 0.19 -16.03
N THR A 450 -28.33 1.34 -15.93
CA THR A 450 -28.12 2.30 -14.83
C THR A 450 -28.39 1.68 -13.45
N ALA A 451 -29.43 0.86 -13.31
CA ALA A 451 -29.79 0.21 -12.04
C ALA A 451 -28.74 -0.83 -11.64
N GLY A 452 -28.33 -1.68 -12.59
CA GLY A 452 -27.26 -2.65 -12.38
C GLY A 452 -25.94 -1.96 -12.04
N ALA A 453 -25.57 -0.91 -12.77
CA ALA A 453 -24.37 -0.14 -12.50
C ALA A 453 -24.39 0.47 -11.08
N ALA A 454 -25.53 0.97 -10.61
CA ALA A 454 -25.68 1.51 -9.26
C ALA A 454 -25.44 0.44 -8.18
N VAL A 455 -26.04 -0.76 -8.33
CA VAL A 455 -25.91 -1.87 -7.38
C VAL A 455 -24.48 -2.36 -7.33
N PHE A 456 -23.87 -2.71 -8.46
CA PHE A 456 -22.55 -3.31 -8.48
C PHE A 456 -21.44 -2.28 -8.27
N GLY A 457 -21.63 -1.01 -8.70
CA GLY A 457 -20.74 0.10 -8.36
C GLY A 457 -20.72 0.38 -6.86
N ARG A 458 -21.86 0.27 -6.19
CA ARG A 458 -21.98 0.37 -4.73
C ARG A 458 -21.19 -0.77 -4.06
N MET A 459 -21.34 -2.02 -4.54
CA MET A 459 -20.57 -3.15 -3.99
C MET A 459 -19.05 -2.94 -4.09
N VAL A 460 -18.57 -2.37 -5.20
CA VAL A 460 -17.15 -2.04 -5.35
C VAL A 460 -16.74 -0.93 -4.38
N ALA A 461 -17.56 0.11 -4.21
CA ALA A 461 -17.28 1.20 -3.28
C ALA A 461 -17.23 0.72 -1.83
N ASP A 462 -18.20 -0.11 -1.41
CA ASP A 462 -18.22 -0.73 -0.08
C ASP A 462 -17.08 -1.72 0.13
N GLY A 463 -16.68 -2.41 -0.93
CA GLY A 463 -15.48 -3.24 -0.94
C GLY A 463 -14.21 -2.41 -0.74
N LEU A 464 -14.08 -1.31 -1.48
CA LEU A 464 -12.92 -0.42 -1.40
C LEU A 464 -12.78 0.20 0.00
N SER A 465 -13.89 0.65 0.61
CA SER A 465 -13.85 1.22 1.96
C SER A 465 -13.36 0.24 3.03
N LYS A 466 -13.54 -1.07 2.80
CA LYS A 466 -13.09 -2.13 3.71
C LYS A 466 -11.63 -2.52 3.51
N VAL A 467 -11.14 -2.50 2.27
CA VAL A 467 -9.79 -2.94 1.95
C VAL A 467 -8.78 -1.79 1.83
N CYS A 468 -9.27 -0.57 1.64
CA CYS A 468 -8.53 0.69 1.66
C CYS A 468 -9.25 1.65 2.60
N VAL A 469 -9.14 1.40 3.91
CA VAL A 469 -9.90 2.13 4.95
C VAL A 469 -9.65 3.63 4.93
N GLU A 470 -8.49 4.05 4.45
CA GLU A 470 -8.12 5.44 4.23
C GLU A 470 -8.99 6.17 3.21
N LEU A 471 -9.61 5.43 2.28
CA LEU A 471 -10.53 5.98 1.28
C LEU A 471 -12.00 5.96 1.72
N ALA A 472 -12.31 5.33 2.85
CA ALA A 472 -13.69 5.20 3.31
C ALA A 472 -14.43 6.55 3.45
N PRO A 473 -13.81 7.65 3.96
CA PRO A 473 -14.47 8.96 4.02
C PRO A 473 -14.75 9.60 2.68
N ASP A 474 -14.02 9.20 1.67
CA ASP A 474 -14.17 9.72 0.32
C ASP A 474 -15.21 8.92 -0.50
N ILE A 475 -15.89 7.98 0.15
CA ILE A 475 -17.01 7.22 -0.42
C ILE A 475 -18.31 7.68 0.22
N LYS A 476 -19.21 8.20 -0.58
CA LYS A 476 -20.53 8.66 -0.12
C LYS A 476 -21.33 7.49 0.48
N GLY A 477 -21.88 7.67 1.67
CA GLY A 477 -22.82 6.74 2.29
C GLY A 477 -24.08 6.51 1.46
N GLU A 478 -24.90 5.53 1.83
CA GLU A 478 -26.24 5.43 1.25
C GLU A 478 -27.02 6.70 1.55
N PRO A 479 -27.81 7.22 0.57
CA PRO A 479 -28.77 8.30 0.85
C PRO A 479 -29.68 7.80 1.97
N GLN A 480 -29.68 8.50 3.10
CA GLN A 480 -30.64 8.19 4.14
C GLN A 480 -32.04 8.32 3.52
N SER A 481 -32.79 7.22 3.45
CA SER A 481 -34.21 7.24 3.06
C SER A 481 -34.94 8.21 3.98
N LYS A 482 -35.41 9.33 3.39
CA LYS A 482 -36.28 10.27 4.09
C LYS A 482 -37.63 9.65 4.34
#